data_b06fc34f93f53f9c5ee01624f348a0d0
#
_entry.id   b06fc34f93f53f9c5ee01624f348a0d0
#
_cell.length_a   1.000
_cell.length_b   1.000
_cell.length_c   1.000
_cell.angle_alpha   90.00
_cell.angle_beta   90.00
_cell.angle_gamma   90.00
#
_symmetry.space_group_name_H-M   'P 1'
#
loop_
_entity.id
_entity.type
_entity.pdbx_description
1 polymer ?
#
loop_
_entity_poly.entity_id
_entity_poly.type
_entity_poly.pdbx_seq_one_letter_code
_entity_poly.pdbx_strand_id
1 'polypeptide(L)'
;MLMDNSGHDLRGGALDPRGITNATLIGSAKGGYKFSEWKIAGHAGSVEGEVIDPVRGPLNEGGLYAERIGAHLPGFSDKKWKSYSSKQGTLVNPSAGVRAYRTTVDLDIPDGLDVGISFKLTAPSNATFSPTKKGYSNRVRVLLFVNGYQYGRFNPYIGNQVSFPVPPGVLNYSGENTIAVTVWSQSAEGGEVKVEWEVDYAHSSSFDVKFDSEYLRPKWAESRSQYA
;
A
#
# COMPACT_ATOMS: atom_id res chain seq x y z
N MET A 1 17.79 3.99 -7.95
CA MET A 1 17.41 2.65 -7.47
C MET A 1 16.24 2.18 -8.30
N LEU A 2 16.35 1.00 -8.87
CA LEU A 2 15.23 0.32 -9.54
C LEU A 2 14.70 -0.74 -8.57
N MET A 3 13.40 -0.80 -8.42
CA MET A 3 12.75 -1.77 -7.57
C MET A 3 11.87 -2.67 -8.42
N ASP A 4 12.19 -3.95 -8.43
CA ASP A 4 11.32 -4.97 -9.01
C ASP A 4 10.30 -5.39 -7.97
N ASN A 5 9.05 -5.20 -8.30
CA ASN A 5 7.91 -5.58 -7.49
C ASN A 5 6.96 -6.46 -8.30
N SER A 6 7.50 -7.19 -9.23
CA SER A 6 6.76 -8.18 -10.01
C SER A 6 6.42 -9.36 -9.09
N GLY A 7 5.14 -9.66 -9.01
CA GLY A 7 4.64 -10.79 -8.25
C GLY A 7 4.95 -12.13 -8.93
N HIS A 8 4.69 -13.20 -8.20
CA HIS A 8 4.74 -14.55 -8.74
C HIS A 8 3.62 -14.78 -9.78
N ASP A 9 3.95 -15.27 -10.95
CA ASP A 9 2.96 -15.64 -11.96
C ASP A 9 2.49 -17.07 -11.74
N LEU A 10 1.22 -17.22 -11.43
CA LEU A 10 0.62 -18.54 -11.19
C LEU A 10 0.41 -19.36 -12.49
N ARG A 11 0.41 -18.72 -13.66
CA ARG A 11 0.22 -19.41 -14.94
C ARG A 11 1.52 -19.91 -15.56
N GLY A 12 2.56 -19.08 -15.53
CA GLY A 12 3.88 -19.42 -16.06
C GLY A 12 4.79 -20.06 -15.00
N GLY A 13 4.41 -19.93 -13.74
CA GLY A 13 5.21 -20.39 -12.63
C GLY A 13 6.54 -19.62 -12.50
N ALA A 14 7.42 -20.19 -11.73
CA ALA A 14 8.77 -19.65 -11.50
C ALA A 14 9.70 -19.74 -12.72
N LEU A 15 9.21 -20.22 -13.85
CA LEU A 15 10.00 -20.38 -15.08
C LEU A 15 10.07 -19.09 -15.91
N ASP A 16 9.13 -18.17 -15.71
CA ASP A 16 9.17 -16.88 -16.39
C ASP A 16 10.19 -15.96 -15.75
N PRO A 17 11.28 -15.61 -16.44
CA PRO A 17 12.28 -14.71 -15.88
C PRO A 17 11.67 -13.33 -15.64
N ARG A 18 11.89 -12.81 -14.43
CA ARG A 18 11.44 -11.49 -13.99
C ARG A 18 12.65 -10.61 -13.72
N GLY A 19 12.44 -9.30 -13.81
CA GLY A 19 13.46 -8.33 -13.51
C GLY A 19 13.93 -7.53 -14.71
N ILE A 20 15.12 -6.94 -14.58
CA ILE A 20 15.68 -6.03 -15.58
C ILE A 20 16.48 -6.86 -16.59
N THR A 21 16.04 -6.87 -17.83
CA THR A 21 16.75 -7.56 -18.92
C THR A 21 17.78 -6.66 -19.60
N ASN A 22 17.55 -5.34 -19.60
CA ASN A 22 18.46 -4.34 -20.14
C ASN A 22 18.20 -2.99 -19.49
N ALA A 23 19.25 -2.18 -19.34
CA ALA A 23 19.14 -0.80 -18.88
C ALA A 23 20.10 0.10 -19.67
N THR A 24 19.56 1.20 -20.15
CA THR A 24 20.29 2.21 -20.91
C THR A 24 20.05 3.57 -20.31
N LEU A 25 21.11 4.32 -20.03
CA LEU A 25 21.02 5.72 -19.65
C LEU A 25 21.23 6.59 -20.89
N ILE A 26 20.21 7.32 -21.27
CA ILE A 26 20.26 8.24 -22.41
C ILE A 26 20.61 9.62 -21.89
N GLY A 27 21.68 10.20 -22.42
CA GLY A 27 22.17 11.52 -22.04
C GLY A 27 22.84 12.24 -23.21
N SER A 28 23.35 13.45 -22.96
CA SER A 28 24.00 14.29 -23.97
C SER A 28 25.39 13.80 -24.42
N ALA A 29 25.95 12.79 -23.78
CA ALA A 29 27.26 12.25 -24.15
C ALA A 29 27.16 11.36 -25.40
N LYS A 30 28.04 11.61 -26.37
CA LYS A 30 28.17 10.74 -27.54
C LYS A 30 28.61 9.34 -27.09
N GLY A 31 27.80 8.33 -27.39
CA GLY A 31 28.09 6.94 -27.04
C GLY A 31 27.34 6.39 -25.85
N GLY A 32 26.51 7.18 -25.17
CA GLY A 32 25.72 6.76 -24.02
C GLY A 32 26.56 6.52 -22.77
N TYR A 33 25.89 6.27 -21.67
CA TYR A 33 26.52 5.90 -20.40
C TYR A 33 26.43 4.39 -20.21
N LYS A 34 27.49 3.75 -19.78
CA LYS A 34 27.50 2.34 -19.38
C LYS A 34 27.44 2.25 -17.87
N PHE A 35 26.62 1.31 -17.37
CA PHE A 35 26.65 0.96 -15.96
C PHE A 35 27.93 0.16 -15.70
N SER A 36 28.75 0.60 -14.74
CA SER A 36 30.01 -0.06 -14.39
C SER A 36 29.79 -1.24 -13.44
N GLU A 37 28.75 -1.16 -12.63
CA GLU A 37 28.45 -2.14 -11.59
C GLU A 37 26.97 -2.25 -11.34
N TRP A 38 26.50 -3.46 -11.10
CA TRP A 38 25.16 -3.77 -10.65
C TRP A 38 25.23 -4.41 -9.26
N LYS A 39 24.44 -3.87 -8.33
CA LYS A 39 24.27 -4.47 -7.00
C LYS A 39 22.84 -4.88 -6.82
N ILE A 40 22.61 -6.06 -6.29
CA ILE A 40 21.31 -6.57 -5.93
C ILE A 40 21.23 -6.69 -4.41
N ALA A 41 20.12 -6.22 -3.85
CA ALA A 41 19.81 -6.45 -2.45
C ALA A 41 18.45 -7.14 -2.38
N GLY A 42 18.42 -8.30 -1.76
CA GLY A 42 17.20 -9.03 -1.50
C GLY A 42 16.46 -8.48 -0.28
N HIS A 43 15.29 -9.02 -0.04
CA HIS A 43 14.52 -8.77 1.16
C HIS A 43 15.22 -9.41 2.36
N ALA A 44 15.68 -8.59 3.30
CA ALA A 44 16.35 -9.05 4.52
C ALA A 44 15.31 -9.40 5.59
N GLY A 45 14.60 -10.46 5.41
CA GLY A 45 13.67 -10.96 6.41
C GLY A 45 13.46 -12.43 6.15
N SER A 46 14.09 -13.28 6.95
CA SER A 46 13.86 -14.71 6.89
C SER A 46 13.00 -15.15 8.07
N VAL A 47 12.25 -16.21 7.86
CA VAL A 47 11.46 -16.86 8.92
C VAL A 47 12.38 -17.41 10.02
N GLU A 48 13.65 -17.63 9.70
CA GLU A 48 14.65 -18.21 10.60
C GLU A 48 15.68 -17.19 11.11
N GLY A 49 15.60 -15.93 10.64
CA GLY A 49 16.59 -14.90 10.97
C GLY A 49 16.13 -13.97 12.09
N GLU A 50 17.04 -13.63 12.96
CA GLU A 50 16.84 -12.59 13.97
C GLU A 50 16.66 -11.19 13.38
N VAL A 51 16.87 -11.03 12.07
CA VAL A 51 16.82 -9.74 11.38
C VAL A 51 15.57 -9.65 10.52
N ILE A 52 14.57 -9.02 11.05
CA ILE A 52 13.43 -8.55 10.26
C ILE A 52 13.89 -7.32 9.47
N ASP A 53 13.56 -7.27 8.16
CA ASP A 53 13.81 -6.05 7.37
C ASP A 53 13.12 -4.86 8.06
N PRO A 54 13.87 -3.89 8.57
CA PRO A 54 13.31 -2.81 9.37
C PRO A 54 12.43 -1.86 8.56
N VAL A 55 12.54 -1.89 7.24
CA VAL A 55 11.76 -1.05 6.32
C VAL A 55 10.49 -1.76 5.89
N ARG A 56 10.61 -2.97 5.41
CA ARG A 56 9.46 -3.73 4.88
C ARG A 56 8.76 -4.51 5.96
N GLY A 57 9.54 -5.15 6.83
CA GLY A 57 9.01 -6.15 7.74
C GLY A 57 8.39 -7.34 6.99
N PRO A 58 7.82 -8.30 7.69
CA PRO A 58 7.20 -9.46 7.08
C PRO A 58 5.84 -9.17 6.42
N LEU A 59 5.27 -8.00 6.67
CA LEU A 59 3.87 -7.68 6.37
C LEU A 59 3.68 -6.73 5.19
N ASN A 60 4.76 -6.08 4.72
CA ASN A 60 4.69 -5.04 3.71
C ASN A 60 5.68 -5.30 2.59
N GLU A 61 5.31 -4.89 1.39
CA GLU A 61 6.22 -4.95 0.24
C GLU A 61 7.26 -3.84 0.25
N GLY A 62 6.99 -2.74 0.92
CA GLY A 62 7.87 -1.63 1.20
C GLY A 62 8.71 -1.07 0.08
N GLY A 63 9.33 0.04 0.32
CA GLY A 63 10.29 0.64 -0.58
C GLY A 63 9.94 2.03 -1.06
N LEU A 64 8.68 2.42 -1.04
CA LEU A 64 8.29 3.81 -1.25
C LEU A 64 8.76 4.65 -0.06
N TYR A 65 9.03 5.94 -0.31
CA TYR A 65 9.49 6.84 0.75
C TYR A 65 8.57 6.83 1.99
N ALA A 66 7.26 6.92 1.77
CA ALA A 66 6.28 6.89 2.86
C ALA A 66 6.35 5.60 3.71
N GLU A 67 6.66 4.47 3.09
CA GLU A 67 6.83 3.19 3.81
C GLU A 67 8.16 3.16 4.55
N ARG A 68 9.24 3.68 3.95
CA ARG A 68 10.56 3.74 4.61
C ARG A 68 10.52 4.57 5.89
N ILE A 69 9.90 5.75 5.86
CA ILE A 69 9.73 6.57 7.05
C ILE A 69 8.68 6.04 8.03
N GLY A 70 7.94 5.01 7.65
CA GLY A 70 6.89 4.41 8.47
C GLY A 70 5.61 5.23 8.57
N ALA A 71 5.29 6.03 7.55
CA ALA A 71 4.09 6.87 7.55
C ALA A 71 2.77 6.09 7.64
N HIS A 72 2.80 4.82 7.28
CA HIS A 72 1.66 3.90 7.36
C HIS A 72 1.45 3.31 8.76
N LEU A 73 2.40 3.52 9.68
CA LEU A 73 2.40 2.88 10.99
C LEU A 73 1.61 3.68 12.02
N PRO A 74 0.92 3.03 12.95
CA PRO A 74 0.44 3.66 14.18
C PRO A 74 1.58 4.35 14.92
N GLY A 75 1.30 5.53 15.47
CA GLY A 75 2.29 6.33 16.23
C GLY A 75 3.19 7.22 15.35
N PHE A 76 3.14 7.12 14.03
CA PHE A 76 3.83 8.09 13.17
C PHE A 76 3.23 9.50 13.35
N SER A 77 4.09 10.50 13.46
CA SER A 77 3.66 11.89 13.60
C SER A 77 3.50 12.57 12.24
N ASP A 78 2.27 12.87 11.89
CA ASP A 78 1.89 13.61 10.68
C ASP A 78 1.62 15.11 10.92
N LYS A 79 1.98 15.64 12.08
CA LYS A 79 1.74 17.04 12.49
C LYS A 79 2.28 18.08 11.52
N LYS A 80 3.30 17.73 10.74
CA LYS A 80 3.90 18.60 9.71
C LYS A 80 3.27 18.43 8.33
N TRP A 81 2.34 17.51 8.17
CA TRP A 81 1.67 17.28 6.90
C TRP A 81 0.60 18.34 6.66
N LYS A 82 0.33 18.59 5.39
CA LYS A 82 -0.79 19.46 5.02
C LYS A 82 -2.09 18.71 5.22
N SER A 83 -3.04 19.38 5.88
CA SER A 83 -4.40 18.86 5.94
C SER A 83 -4.99 18.73 4.54
N TYR A 84 -5.68 17.63 4.31
CA TYR A 84 -6.37 17.34 3.08
C TYR A 84 -7.84 17.03 3.38
N SER A 85 -8.72 17.85 2.82
CA SER A 85 -10.16 17.59 2.90
C SER A 85 -10.58 16.84 1.65
N SER A 86 -10.84 15.57 1.78
CA SER A 86 -11.34 14.75 0.67
C SER A 86 -12.79 15.09 0.37
N LYS A 87 -13.14 15.21 -0.91
CA LYS A 87 -14.54 15.24 -1.32
C LYS A 87 -15.04 13.80 -1.39
N GLN A 88 -15.92 13.42 -0.47
CA GLN A 88 -16.53 12.07 -0.43
C GLN A 88 -15.49 10.91 -0.52
N GLY A 89 -14.40 11.02 0.23
CA GLY A 89 -13.35 10.00 0.24
C GLY A 89 -12.41 9.98 -0.98
N THR A 90 -12.51 10.94 -1.89
CA THR A 90 -11.65 10.99 -3.08
C THR A 90 -10.26 11.53 -2.74
N LEU A 91 -9.22 10.74 -3.02
CA LEU A 91 -7.81 11.09 -2.86
C LEU A 91 -7.21 11.36 -4.23
N VAL A 92 -6.59 12.54 -4.40
CA VAL A 92 -6.11 13.03 -5.70
C VAL A 92 -4.60 13.21 -5.70
N ASN A 93 -3.90 12.51 -6.57
CA ASN A 93 -2.51 12.81 -6.89
C ASN A 93 -2.48 13.65 -8.20
N PRO A 94 -2.15 14.94 -8.14
CA PRO A 94 -2.33 15.85 -9.28
C PRO A 94 -1.26 15.73 -10.37
N SER A 95 -0.27 14.88 -10.18
CA SER A 95 0.83 14.70 -11.13
C SER A 95 1.39 13.29 -11.06
N ALA A 96 2.29 12.93 -11.93
CA ALA A 96 3.05 11.69 -11.82
C ALA A 96 3.81 11.61 -10.49
N GLY A 97 3.94 10.40 -9.97
CA GLY A 97 4.65 10.11 -8.72
C GLY A 97 3.74 9.56 -7.63
N VAL A 98 4.24 9.56 -6.40
CA VAL A 98 3.55 8.97 -5.24
C VAL A 98 3.12 10.04 -4.27
N ARG A 99 1.87 9.98 -3.81
CA ARG A 99 1.36 10.78 -2.71
C ARG A 99 0.81 9.87 -1.62
N ALA A 100 1.18 10.17 -0.39
CA ALA A 100 0.68 9.45 0.78
C ALA A 100 -0.40 10.27 1.49
N TYR A 101 -1.42 9.57 1.94
CA TYR A 101 -2.51 10.08 2.77
C TYR A 101 -2.59 9.26 4.04
N ARG A 102 -2.97 9.89 5.12
CA ARG A 102 -3.11 9.24 6.42
C ARG A 102 -4.26 9.86 7.19
N THR A 103 -4.98 9.02 7.90
CA THR A 103 -6.01 9.43 8.86
C THR A 103 -6.08 8.44 10.01
N THR A 104 -6.75 8.84 11.06
CA THR A 104 -7.15 7.94 12.15
C THR A 104 -8.67 7.92 12.24
N VAL A 105 -9.20 6.77 12.64
CA VAL A 105 -10.64 6.54 12.83
C VAL A 105 -10.82 5.80 14.14
N ASP A 106 -11.66 6.34 15.01
CA ASP A 106 -12.08 5.67 16.22
C ASP A 106 -13.28 4.78 15.94
N LEU A 107 -13.22 3.54 16.40
CA LEU A 107 -14.33 2.61 16.40
C LEU A 107 -14.83 2.41 17.83
N ASP A 108 -16.14 2.18 17.94
CA ASP A 108 -16.82 1.84 19.19
C ASP A 108 -17.85 0.75 18.88
N ILE A 109 -17.34 -0.45 18.61
CA ILE A 109 -18.17 -1.62 18.31
C ILE A 109 -18.46 -2.34 19.61
N PRO A 110 -19.73 -2.53 19.97
CA PRO A 110 -20.10 -3.21 21.20
C PRO A 110 -19.56 -4.64 21.30
N ASP A 111 -19.19 -5.04 22.50
CA ASP A 111 -18.82 -6.42 22.81
C ASP A 111 -19.94 -7.40 22.39
N GLY A 112 -19.55 -8.59 21.98
CA GLY A 112 -20.48 -9.63 21.53
C GLY A 112 -20.99 -9.47 20.11
N LEU A 113 -20.42 -8.54 19.33
CA LEU A 113 -20.64 -8.42 17.90
C LEU A 113 -19.40 -8.86 17.11
N ASP A 114 -19.63 -9.68 16.10
CA ASP A 114 -18.68 -9.92 15.00
C ASP A 114 -19.10 -9.05 13.83
N VAL A 115 -18.21 -8.16 13.42
CA VAL A 115 -18.49 -7.15 12.39
C VAL A 115 -17.46 -7.26 11.28
N GLY A 116 -17.92 -7.61 10.08
CA GLY A 116 -17.09 -7.56 8.87
C GLY A 116 -17.04 -6.16 8.31
N ILE A 117 -15.83 -5.66 8.10
CA ILE A 117 -15.58 -4.34 7.50
C ILE A 117 -14.67 -4.52 6.30
N SER A 118 -15.07 -3.92 5.18
CA SER A 118 -14.27 -3.85 3.95
C SER A 118 -13.95 -2.43 3.58
N PHE A 119 -12.78 -2.23 2.98
CA PHE A 119 -12.48 -1.01 2.25
C PHE A 119 -12.81 -1.19 0.78
N LYS A 120 -13.56 -0.23 0.22
CA LYS A 120 -13.89 -0.17 -1.20
C LYS A 120 -13.11 0.93 -1.88
N LEU A 121 -12.35 0.55 -2.90
CA LEU A 121 -11.56 1.45 -3.70
C LEU A 121 -12.13 1.50 -5.11
N THR A 122 -12.43 2.71 -5.57
CA THR A 122 -12.94 2.93 -6.93
C THR A 122 -12.15 4.01 -7.63
N ALA A 123 -11.94 3.83 -8.92
CA ALA A 123 -11.28 4.81 -9.78
C ALA A 123 -12.22 5.23 -10.91
N PRO A 124 -12.00 6.39 -11.53
CA PRO A 124 -12.77 6.82 -12.70
C PRO A 124 -12.75 5.77 -13.81
N SER A 125 -13.79 5.73 -14.62
CA SER A 125 -13.94 4.74 -15.69
C SER A 125 -12.82 4.75 -16.74
N ASN A 126 -12.12 5.86 -16.89
CA ASN A 126 -10.96 5.98 -17.77
C ASN A 126 -9.68 5.35 -17.20
N ALA A 127 -9.67 5.01 -15.93
CA ALA A 127 -8.56 4.33 -15.24
C ALA A 127 -8.77 2.81 -15.15
N THR A 128 -9.97 2.31 -15.45
CA THR A 128 -10.31 0.90 -15.31
C THR A 128 -9.90 0.09 -16.52
N PHE A 129 -9.61 -1.19 -16.29
CA PHE A 129 -9.31 -2.13 -17.38
C PHE A 129 -10.45 -2.22 -18.37
N SER A 130 -10.10 -2.15 -19.66
CA SER A 130 -11.04 -2.45 -20.75
C SER A 130 -10.28 -3.13 -21.88
N PRO A 131 -10.69 -4.32 -22.32
CA PRO A 131 -10.03 -5.04 -23.40
C PRO A 131 -10.14 -4.33 -24.76
N THR A 132 -11.08 -3.41 -24.89
CA THR A 132 -11.35 -2.69 -26.14
C THR A 132 -10.73 -1.29 -26.22
N LYS A 133 -10.27 -0.73 -25.09
CA LYS A 133 -9.65 0.61 -25.06
C LYS A 133 -8.14 0.50 -25.28
N LYS A 134 -7.65 1.16 -26.31
CA LYS A 134 -6.22 1.41 -26.50
C LYS A 134 -5.81 2.62 -25.67
N GLY A 135 -5.02 2.36 -24.64
CA GLY A 135 -4.48 3.40 -23.73
C GLY A 135 -5.37 3.65 -22.51
N TYR A 136 -4.70 3.93 -21.41
CA TYR A 136 -5.32 4.30 -20.14
C TYR A 136 -4.83 5.68 -19.77
N SER A 137 -5.74 6.61 -19.57
CA SER A 137 -5.47 7.82 -18.81
C SER A 137 -5.70 7.53 -17.32
N ASN A 138 -5.11 8.33 -16.45
CA ASN A 138 -5.32 8.23 -15.00
C ASN A 138 -4.92 6.86 -14.41
N ARG A 139 -3.78 6.33 -14.83
CA ARG A 139 -3.25 5.09 -14.27
C ARG A 139 -2.78 5.31 -12.84
N VAL A 140 -3.46 4.67 -11.92
CA VAL A 140 -3.08 4.69 -10.52
C VAL A 140 -2.77 3.29 -10.02
N ARG A 141 -1.78 3.21 -9.12
CA ARG A 141 -1.57 2.08 -8.24
C ARG A 141 -1.76 2.57 -6.82
N VAL A 142 -2.60 1.90 -6.07
CA VAL A 142 -2.93 2.30 -4.71
C VAL A 142 -2.54 1.19 -3.76
N LEU A 143 -1.85 1.54 -2.69
CA LEU A 143 -1.62 0.64 -1.56
C LEU A 143 -2.44 1.14 -0.38
N LEU A 144 -3.19 0.24 0.22
CA LEU A 144 -3.98 0.47 1.42
C LEU A 144 -3.28 -0.18 2.62
N PHE A 145 -3.16 0.57 3.70
CA PHE A 145 -2.62 0.11 4.97
C PHE A 145 -3.64 0.33 6.08
N VAL A 146 -3.84 -0.67 6.90
CA VAL A 146 -4.69 -0.64 8.09
C VAL A 146 -3.86 -1.06 9.29
N ASN A 147 -3.73 -0.19 10.28
CA ASN A 147 -2.92 -0.41 11.47
C ASN A 147 -1.49 -0.92 11.17
N GLY A 148 -0.89 -0.38 10.10
CA GLY A 148 0.45 -0.72 9.66
C GLY A 148 0.55 -1.94 8.75
N TYR A 149 -0.51 -2.70 8.55
CA TYR A 149 -0.56 -3.83 7.63
C TYR A 149 -0.89 -3.36 6.22
N GLN A 150 -0.11 -3.79 5.24
CA GLN A 150 -0.51 -3.62 3.85
C GLN A 150 -1.65 -4.58 3.52
N TYR A 151 -2.79 -3.99 3.18
CA TYR A 151 -4.04 -4.72 3.07
C TYR A 151 -4.49 -4.99 1.68
N GLY A 152 -4.18 -4.07 0.77
CA GLY A 152 -4.65 -4.19 -0.59
C GLY A 152 -3.75 -3.48 -1.57
N ARG A 153 -3.75 -4.01 -2.77
CA ARG A 153 -3.20 -3.41 -3.97
C ARG A 153 -4.30 -3.18 -4.98
N PHE A 154 -4.66 -1.94 -5.17
CA PHE A 154 -5.66 -1.57 -6.15
C PHE A 154 -4.99 -1.09 -7.43
N ASN A 155 -5.18 -1.85 -8.51
CA ASN A 155 -4.66 -1.56 -9.84
C ASN A 155 -5.82 -1.65 -10.85
N PRO A 156 -6.66 -0.62 -10.97
CA PRO A 156 -7.92 -0.69 -11.72
C PRO A 156 -7.74 -0.95 -13.21
N TYR A 157 -6.56 -0.68 -13.74
CA TYR A 157 -6.24 -0.93 -15.16
C TYR A 157 -5.73 -2.36 -15.44
N ILE A 158 -5.51 -3.17 -14.40
CA ILE A 158 -5.06 -4.56 -14.54
C ILE A 158 -6.16 -5.54 -14.14
N GLY A 159 -6.90 -5.23 -13.09
CA GLY A 159 -7.91 -6.10 -12.53
C GLY A 159 -9.15 -5.36 -12.04
N ASN A 160 -10.12 -6.12 -11.58
CA ASN A 160 -11.43 -5.61 -11.15
C ASN A 160 -11.68 -5.75 -9.64
N GLN A 161 -10.67 -6.10 -8.84
CA GLN A 161 -10.83 -6.14 -7.40
C GLN A 161 -10.98 -4.72 -6.85
N VAL A 162 -12.09 -4.45 -6.20
CA VAL A 162 -12.44 -3.14 -5.63
C VAL A 162 -12.70 -3.21 -4.13
N SER A 163 -13.05 -4.38 -3.60
CA SER A 163 -13.32 -4.60 -2.18
C SER A 163 -12.16 -5.35 -1.51
N PHE A 164 -11.78 -4.88 -0.33
CA PHE A 164 -10.67 -5.37 0.47
C PHE A 164 -11.16 -5.60 1.90
N PRO A 165 -11.65 -6.82 2.21
CA PRO A 165 -12.12 -7.16 3.55
C PRO A 165 -10.99 -7.09 4.58
N VAL A 166 -11.24 -6.53 5.74
CA VAL A 166 -10.28 -6.47 6.84
C VAL A 166 -10.46 -7.70 7.73
N PRO A 167 -9.45 -8.57 7.92
CA PRO A 167 -9.61 -9.70 8.82
C PRO A 167 -9.83 -9.28 10.27
N PRO A 168 -10.55 -10.12 11.04
CA PRO A 168 -10.70 -9.91 12.47
C PRO A 168 -9.37 -9.72 13.18
N GLY A 169 -9.32 -8.84 14.17
CA GLY A 169 -8.12 -8.55 14.96
C GLY A 169 -7.14 -7.55 14.36
N VAL A 170 -7.30 -7.12 13.12
CA VAL A 170 -6.52 -6.02 12.53
C VAL A 170 -7.07 -4.66 12.93
N LEU A 171 -8.38 -4.51 12.94
CA LEU A 171 -9.05 -3.32 13.47
C LEU A 171 -9.17 -3.39 14.99
N ASN A 172 -8.91 -2.26 15.63
CA ASN A 172 -9.28 -2.06 17.02
C ASN A 172 -10.76 -1.67 17.06
N TYR A 173 -11.59 -2.56 17.58
CA TYR A 173 -13.04 -2.32 17.63
C TYR A 173 -13.45 -1.28 18.67
N SER A 174 -12.58 -1.04 19.66
CA SER A 174 -12.83 -0.09 20.76
C SER A 174 -11.67 0.89 20.87
N GLY A 175 -11.48 1.73 19.83
CA GLY A 175 -10.44 2.76 19.83
C GLY A 175 -9.90 3.13 18.45
N GLU A 176 -8.77 3.81 18.48
CA GLU A 176 -8.15 4.41 17.31
C GLU A 176 -7.60 3.35 16.34
N ASN A 177 -7.84 3.58 15.06
CA ASN A 177 -7.29 2.84 13.94
C ASN A 177 -6.57 3.78 12.99
N THR A 178 -5.37 3.44 12.59
CA THR A 178 -4.59 4.17 11.58
C THR A 178 -4.89 3.61 10.20
N ILE A 179 -5.33 4.49 9.30
CA ILE A 179 -5.53 4.18 7.88
C ILE A 179 -4.56 5.01 7.06
N ALA A 180 -3.78 4.36 6.22
CA ALA A 180 -2.88 5.05 5.29
C ALA A 180 -3.09 4.54 3.86
N VAL A 181 -2.96 5.46 2.91
CA VAL A 181 -3.15 5.16 1.49
C VAL A 181 -2.04 5.84 0.70
N THR A 182 -1.35 5.09 -0.15
CA THR A 182 -0.45 5.68 -1.15
C THR A 182 -1.10 5.63 -2.52
N VAL A 183 -1.16 6.77 -3.18
CA VAL A 183 -1.68 6.91 -4.54
C VAL A 183 -0.50 7.19 -5.46
N TRP A 184 -0.11 6.19 -6.22
CA TRP A 184 0.92 6.31 -7.24
C TRP A 184 0.27 6.56 -8.59
N SER A 185 0.39 7.79 -9.09
CA SER A 185 0.01 8.11 -10.46
C SER A 185 1.16 7.83 -11.42
N GLN A 186 0.85 7.10 -12.47
CA GLN A 186 1.77 6.79 -13.57
C GLN A 186 1.55 7.71 -14.77
N SER A 187 0.60 8.62 -14.67
CA SER A 187 0.27 9.60 -15.70
C SER A 187 0.72 10.99 -15.30
N ALA A 188 1.18 11.78 -16.26
CA ALA A 188 1.60 13.17 -16.02
C ALA A 188 0.45 14.04 -15.48
N GLU A 189 -0.77 13.74 -15.91
CA GLU A 189 -2.01 14.41 -15.52
C GLU A 189 -2.45 14.04 -14.09
N GLY A 190 -1.71 13.14 -13.44
CA GLY A 190 -2.09 12.66 -12.14
C GLY A 190 -3.09 11.52 -12.17
N GLY A 191 -3.76 11.32 -11.04
CA GLY A 191 -4.78 10.29 -10.89
C GLY A 191 -5.51 10.42 -9.57
N GLU A 192 -6.64 9.73 -9.46
CA GLU A 192 -7.48 9.75 -8.28
C GLU A 192 -8.05 8.38 -7.95
N VAL A 193 -8.37 8.19 -6.70
CA VAL A 193 -9.08 7.03 -6.17
C VAL A 193 -10.07 7.48 -5.11
N LYS A 194 -11.26 6.91 -5.12
CA LYS A 194 -12.20 7.04 -4.02
C LYS A 194 -11.99 5.88 -3.05
N VAL A 195 -11.89 6.18 -1.78
CA VAL A 195 -11.73 5.20 -0.69
C VAL A 195 -12.92 5.35 0.23
N GLU A 196 -13.65 4.28 0.39
CA GLU A 196 -14.81 4.18 1.29
C GLU A 196 -14.64 2.92 2.14
N TRP A 197 -15.33 2.84 3.24
CA TRP A 197 -15.48 1.59 3.98
C TRP A 197 -16.95 1.20 4.05
N GLU A 198 -17.18 -0.10 4.11
CA GLU A 198 -18.51 -0.69 4.17
C GLU A 198 -18.54 -1.70 5.34
N VAL A 199 -19.67 -1.76 6.02
CA VAL A 199 -19.96 -2.83 6.96
C VAL A 199 -20.61 -3.95 6.16
N ASP A 200 -19.91 -5.07 6.01
CA ASP A 200 -20.38 -6.22 5.24
C ASP A 200 -21.43 -7.01 6.00
N TYR A 201 -21.24 -7.17 7.30
CA TYR A 201 -22.16 -7.83 8.21
C TYR A 201 -21.93 -7.38 9.65
N ALA A 202 -22.93 -7.61 10.49
CA ALA A 202 -22.86 -7.53 11.95
C ALA A 202 -23.72 -8.62 12.56
N HIS A 203 -23.09 -9.53 13.30
CA HIS A 203 -23.75 -10.67 13.91
C HIS A 203 -23.45 -10.75 15.40
N SER A 204 -24.42 -11.19 16.19
CA SER A 204 -24.14 -11.55 17.59
C SER A 204 -23.24 -12.77 17.61
N SER A 205 -22.16 -12.69 18.39
CA SER A 205 -21.15 -13.73 18.47
C SER A 205 -20.61 -13.84 19.88
N SER A 206 -20.30 -15.05 20.30
CA SER A 206 -19.49 -15.29 21.49
C SER A 206 -17.98 -15.26 21.18
N PHE A 207 -17.61 -15.06 19.91
CA PHE A 207 -16.22 -14.92 19.51
C PHE A 207 -15.70 -13.56 19.94
N ASP A 208 -14.72 -13.57 20.82
CA ASP A 208 -14.06 -12.37 21.32
C ASP A 208 -12.90 -12.01 20.39
N VAL A 209 -13.12 -11.02 19.54
CA VAL A 209 -12.09 -10.50 18.65
C VAL A 209 -11.20 -9.55 19.43
N LYS A 210 -10.03 -10.04 19.85
CA LYS A 210 -9.07 -9.24 20.62
C LYS A 210 -8.09 -8.51 19.72
N PHE A 211 -7.98 -7.22 19.97
CA PHE A 211 -6.95 -6.35 19.42
C PHE A 211 -5.77 -6.19 20.39
N ASP A 212 -5.27 -7.25 20.99
CA ASP A 212 -4.30 -7.17 22.07
C ASP A 212 -2.96 -7.86 21.82
N SER A 213 -2.82 -8.51 20.66
CA SER A 213 -1.57 -9.20 20.33
C SER A 213 -0.47 -8.20 19.98
N GLU A 214 0.32 -7.79 20.96
CA GLU A 214 1.46 -6.88 20.73
C GLU A 214 2.47 -7.42 19.73
N TYR A 215 2.61 -8.71 19.66
CA TYR A 215 3.54 -9.41 18.78
C TYR A 215 3.32 -9.11 17.29
N LEU A 216 2.09 -8.94 16.86
CA LEU A 216 1.72 -8.70 15.46
C LEU A 216 1.37 -7.26 15.16
N ARG A 217 1.69 -6.29 16.04
CA ARG A 217 1.32 -4.88 15.85
C ARG A 217 2.49 -4.05 15.41
N PRO A 218 2.57 -3.71 14.13
CA PRO A 218 3.58 -2.80 13.66
C PRO A 218 3.36 -1.42 14.29
N LYS A 219 4.42 -0.86 14.86
CA LYS A 219 4.42 0.49 15.44
C LYS A 219 5.55 1.30 14.83
N TRP A 220 5.34 2.59 14.74
CA TRP A 220 6.41 3.50 14.36
C TRP A 220 7.45 3.62 15.49
N ALA A 221 8.71 3.70 15.08
CA ALA A 221 9.82 3.97 16.00
C ALA A 221 10.77 5.00 15.36
N GLU A 222 11.40 5.82 16.18
CA GLU A 222 12.30 6.88 15.71
C GLU A 222 13.49 6.34 14.91
N SER A 223 13.93 5.12 15.20
CA SER A 223 14.99 4.43 14.47
C SER A 223 14.69 4.27 12.95
N ARG A 224 13.41 4.39 12.55
CA ARG A 224 13.05 4.35 11.11
C ARG A 224 13.51 5.58 10.33
N SER A 225 13.79 6.70 11.01
CA SER A 225 14.26 7.92 10.34
C SER A 225 15.55 7.74 9.55
N GLN A 226 16.37 6.75 9.92
CA GLN A 226 17.60 6.40 9.20
C GLN A 226 17.35 5.83 7.79
N TYR A 227 16.14 5.42 7.47
CA TYR A 227 15.75 4.86 6.17
C TYR A 227 15.02 5.87 5.26
N ALA A 228 14.88 7.11 5.73
CA ALA A 228 14.20 8.20 5.03
C ALA A 228 15.00 8.73 3.83
#